data_2c9cfbf32ad0c17f433e7f9ce757947a
#
_entry.id   2c9cfbf32ad0c17f433e7f9ce757947a
#
_cell.length_a   1.000
_cell.length_b   1.000
_cell.length_c   1.000
_cell.angle_alpha   90.00
_cell.angle_beta   90.00
_cell.angle_gamma   90.00
#
_symmetry.space_group_name_H-M   'P 1'
#
loop_
_entity.id
_entity.type
_entity.pdbx_description
1 polymer ?
#
loop_
_entity_poly.entity_id
_entity_poly.type
_entity_poly.pdbx_seq_one_letter_code
_entity_poly.pdbx_strand_id
1 'polypeptide(L)'
;MSEFRVNSITNQDGSAGPQVCGVSTFSGKSGVQIPSGSSEFRRLDGGGRGRGITGGGFVSPSSQNVMDFIEIATTGNAQDFGDLTVILRNIATCASSTRGIFASGQTPSNSDVIMFTTISSSGGANDFGSLRTAMTNSNDGCLSDNTRGIILYGSPTSLPTNANQGTLDFITIATTGNSNRFGELSVRRRHAASMASPTRGVFATGKNDTTSTYLKVIDFVIIQTQGTAVTFGEVSTNGREQAVGAGNQTRGLIAAGFNSPTPFQSIDFITLATEGNGQDFGDLSANRYGLASMSSSTRATFAAGTTPSNTNAIEFVTISTAGDATDFGDLTVARTVPQGLSDAHGGLAQ
;
A
#
# COMPACT_ATOMS: atom_id res chain seq x y z
N MET A 1 25.93 15.16 -41.02
CA MET A 1 24.70 15.49 -40.26
C MET A 1 24.64 17.00 -40.12
N SER A 2 23.53 17.61 -40.49
CA SER A 2 23.35 19.07 -40.34
C SER A 2 22.90 19.34 -38.91
N GLU A 3 23.58 20.25 -38.23
CA GLU A 3 23.25 20.69 -36.88
C GLU A 3 22.62 22.10 -36.94
N PHE A 4 21.48 22.27 -36.27
CA PHE A 4 20.80 23.56 -36.13
C PHE A 4 20.95 24.08 -34.71
N ARG A 5 21.63 25.21 -34.53
CA ARG A 5 21.86 25.82 -33.21
C ARG A 5 21.17 27.16 -33.13
N VAL A 6 20.31 27.32 -32.14
CA VAL A 6 19.61 28.58 -31.83
C VAL A 6 19.67 28.87 -30.34
N ASN A 7 19.69 30.17 -29.98
CA ASN A 7 19.70 30.59 -28.58
C ASN A 7 18.28 30.58 -27.96
N SER A 8 17.26 30.80 -28.77
CA SER A 8 15.85 30.70 -28.34
C SER A 8 14.95 30.40 -29.54
N ILE A 9 13.85 29.72 -29.27
CA ILE A 9 12.79 29.45 -30.22
C ILE A 9 11.47 29.95 -29.59
N THR A 10 10.81 30.87 -30.24
CA THR A 10 9.51 31.42 -29.84
C THR A 10 8.55 31.41 -31.03
N ASN A 11 7.25 31.60 -30.78
CA ASN A 11 6.28 31.88 -31.82
C ASN A 11 6.59 33.25 -32.49
N GLN A 12 5.90 33.56 -33.56
CA GLN A 12 6.19 34.75 -34.39
C GLN A 12 6.06 36.09 -33.62
N ASP A 13 5.23 36.13 -32.61
CA ASP A 13 5.04 37.32 -31.75
C ASP A 13 5.93 37.36 -30.51
N GLY A 14 6.77 36.32 -30.29
CA GLY A 14 7.68 36.23 -29.16
C GLY A 14 7.01 35.89 -27.80
N SER A 15 5.70 35.66 -27.79
CA SER A 15 4.90 35.53 -26.55
C SER A 15 4.90 34.12 -25.94
N ALA A 16 5.24 33.08 -26.71
CA ALA A 16 5.28 31.69 -26.24
C ALA A 16 6.36 30.88 -26.95
N GLY A 17 6.79 29.81 -26.34
CA GLY A 17 7.65 28.81 -26.97
C GLY A 17 6.86 27.91 -27.96
N PRO A 18 7.59 27.14 -28.80
CA PRO A 18 6.95 26.23 -29.74
C PRO A 18 6.18 25.14 -29.03
N GLN A 19 4.99 24.82 -29.54
CA GLN A 19 4.28 23.61 -29.14
C GLN A 19 4.79 22.44 -29.97
N VAL A 20 5.31 21.40 -29.32
CA VAL A 20 5.75 20.15 -29.95
C VAL A 20 4.61 19.16 -29.88
N CYS A 21 3.97 18.90 -31.02
CA CYS A 21 2.93 17.87 -31.14
C CYS A 21 3.58 16.56 -31.66
N GLY A 22 3.41 15.47 -30.93
CA GLY A 22 3.91 14.16 -31.31
C GLY A 22 5.05 13.63 -30.41
N VAL A 23 5.63 12.50 -30.78
CA VAL A 23 6.73 11.88 -30.05
C VAL A 23 8.03 12.61 -30.39
N SER A 24 8.65 13.22 -29.38
CA SER A 24 9.96 13.85 -29.49
C SER A 24 11.00 13.03 -28.73
N THR A 25 12.07 12.62 -29.40
CA THR A 25 13.19 11.94 -28.78
C THR A 25 14.34 12.92 -28.57
N PHE A 26 14.71 13.14 -27.33
CA PHE A 26 15.87 13.96 -26.94
C PHE A 26 17.02 13.03 -26.58
N SER A 27 18.12 13.08 -27.29
CA SER A 27 19.34 12.31 -26.99
C SER A 27 20.54 13.23 -26.86
N GLY A 28 21.30 13.08 -25.81
CA GLY A 28 22.53 13.83 -25.56
C GLY A 28 22.86 14.03 -24.10
N LYS A 29 24.11 14.43 -23.80
CA LYS A 29 24.60 14.65 -22.44
C LYS A 29 23.98 15.86 -21.73
N SER A 30 23.22 16.66 -22.43
CA SER A 30 22.59 17.89 -21.90
C SER A 30 21.10 17.86 -22.17
N GLY A 31 20.35 16.93 -21.64
CA GLY A 31 18.89 16.83 -21.86
C GLY A 31 18.16 18.18 -21.79
N VAL A 32 16.90 18.21 -22.16
CA VAL A 32 16.04 19.40 -22.01
C VAL A 32 16.01 19.79 -20.53
N GLN A 33 16.55 20.97 -20.20
CA GLN A 33 16.34 21.55 -18.87
C GLN A 33 14.95 22.17 -18.83
N ILE A 34 14.06 21.55 -18.10
CA ILE A 34 12.75 22.10 -17.80
C ILE A 34 12.91 22.96 -16.55
N PRO A 35 12.50 24.25 -16.55
CA PRO A 35 12.58 25.10 -15.36
C PRO A 35 11.92 24.42 -14.16
N SER A 36 12.63 24.36 -13.04
CA SER A 36 12.23 23.71 -11.80
C SER A 36 11.12 24.43 -11.04
N GLY A 37 10.12 24.95 -11.73
CA GLY A 37 9.04 25.73 -11.13
C GLY A 37 7.62 25.22 -11.34
N SER A 38 7.40 24.27 -12.23
CA SER A 38 6.05 23.73 -12.43
C SER A 38 5.95 22.31 -11.87
N SER A 39 5.18 22.15 -10.83
CA SER A 39 4.76 20.88 -10.27
C SER A 39 3.99 19.98 -11.27
N GLU A 40 3.71 20.47 -12.47
CA GLU A 40 2.93 19.77 -13.50
C GLU A 40 3.77 18.80 -14.34
N PHE A 41 5.08 19.03 -14.48
CA PHE A 41 5.94 18.15 -15.31
C PHE A 41 6.35 16.85 -14.62
N ARG A 42 6.15 16.70 -13.32
CA ARG A 42 6.31 15.42 -12.61
C ARG A 42 5.21 14.41 -12.87
N ARG A 43 4.18 14.79 -13.64
CA ARG A 43 3.00 13.96 -13.94
C ARG A 43 3.06 13.22 -15.27
N LEU A 44 4.12 13.34 -16.04
CA LEU A 44 4.23 12.65 -17.34
C LEU A 44 4.48 11.14 -17.21
N ASP A 45 4.85 10.69 -16.02
CA ASP A 45 5.07 9.28 -15.72
C ASP A 45 3.88 8.58 -15.03
N GLY A 46 2.72 9.26 -14.91
CA GLY A 46 1.50 8.66 -14.33
C GLY A 46 1.61 8.32 -12.84
N GLY A 47 2.78 8.50 -12.23
CA GLY A 47 3.03 8.24 -10.81
C GLY A 47 2.65 9.42 -9.93
N GLY A 48 2.21 9.15 -8.70
CA GLY A 48 2.03 10.14 -7.66
C GLY A 48 3.36 10.77 -7.24
N ARG A 49 3.29 11.73 -6.32
CA ARG A 49 4.50 12.41 -5.76
C ARG A 49 5.41 11.47 -4.98
N GLY A 50 4.98 10.24 -4.73
CA GLY A 50 5.64 9.32 -3.81
C GLY A 50 5.32 9.67 -2.36
N ARG A 51 4.11 10.17 -2.11
CA ARG A 51 3.61 10.42 -0.77
C ARG A 51 3.00 9.16 -0.19
N GLY A 52 3.48 8.77 0.99
CA GLY A 52 2.89 7.72 1.81
C GLY A 52 2.07 8.33 2.94
N ILE A 53 0.90 7.75 3.22
CA ILE A 53 0.05 8.14 4.34
C ILE A 53 -0.17 6.92 5.22
N THR A 54 0.01 7.06 6.54
CA THR A 54 -0.41 6.07 7.54
C THR A 54 -1.63 6.59 8.27
N GLY A 55 -2.58 5.70 8.61
CA GLY A 55 -3.78 6.10 9.34
C GLY A 55 -4.21 5.11 10.41
N GLY A 56 -4.88 5.62 11.45
CA GLY A 56 -5.44 4.84 12.54
C GLY A 56 -4.40 4.14 13.40
N GLY A 57 -4.77 2.98 13.93
CA GLY A 57 -3.90 2.16 14.79
C GLY A 57 -4.35 2.13 16.23
N PHE A 58 -3.49 1.61 17.10
CA PHE A 58 -3.81 1.42 18.51
C PHE A 58 -2.67 1.84 19.43
N VAL A 59 -3.01 2.68 20.39
CA VAL A 59 -2.19 3.04 21.56
C VAL A 59 -3.02 2.70 22.78
N SER A 60 -2.56 1.70 23.57
CA SER A 60 -3.35 1.24 24.73
C SER A 60 -3.75 2.37 25.64
N PRO A 61 -5.05 2.50 26.04
CA PRO A 61 -6.15 1.56 25.76
C PRO A 61 -7.02 1.91 24.53
N SER A 62 -6.62 2.86 23.66
CA SER A 62 -7.53 3.46 22.66
C SER A 62 -7.07 3.25 21.22
N SER A 63 -8.03 3.01 20.32
CA SER A 63 -7.82 3.15 18.88
C SER A 63 -7.58 4.63 18.53
N GLN A 64 -6.95 4.89 17.37
CA GLN A 64 -6.53 6.22 16.94
C GLN A 64 -7.24 6.62 15.64
N ASN A 65 -7.34 7.92 15.38
CA ASN A 65 -7.79 8.48 14.09
C ASN A 65 -6.68 9.26 13.37
N VAL A 66 -5.52 9.42 13.99
CA VAL A 66 -4.39 10.18 13.44
C VAL A 66 -3.95 9.63 12.10
N MET A 67 -3.78 10.54 11.13
CA MET A 67 -3.09 10.26 9.87
C MET A 67 -1.78 11.04 9.81
N ASP A 68 -0.69 10.33 9.48
CA ASP A 68 0.63 10.92 9.23
C ASP A 68 1.01 10.74 7.77
N PHE A 69 1.85 11.61 7.22
CA PHE A 69 2.41 11.43 5.89
C PHE A 69 3.93 11.58 5.84
N ILE A 70 4.52 10.93 4.85
CA ILE A 70 5.94 11.02 4.47
C ILE A 70 6.06 11.25 2.97
N GLU A 71 7.16 11.86 2.55
CA GLU A 71 7.62 11.85 1.16
C GLU A 71 8.64 10.69 1.00
N ILE A 72 8.22 9.57 0.37
CA ILE A 72 8.98 8.30 0.36
C ILE A 72 10.39 8.46 -0.24
N ALA A 73 10.59 9.42 -1.15
CA ALA A 73 11.89 9.66 -1.77
C ALA A 73 12.93 10.27 -0.83
N THR A 74 12.51 10.91 0.28
CA THR A 74 13.38 11.68 1.16
C THR A 74 13.20 11.22 2.61
N THR A 75 14.25 10.73 3.25
CA THR A 75 14.24 10.32 4.66
C THR A 75 13.93 11.50 5.58
N GLY A 76 13.22 11.25 6.64
CA GLY A 76 12.82 12.24 7.65
C GLY A 76 11.56 11.81 8.39
N ASN A 77 11.23 12.53 9.45
CA ASN A 77 10.08 12.25 10.26
C ASN A 77 8.77 12.55 9.52
N ALA A 78 7.77 11.77 9.82
CA ALA A 78 6.42 11.99 9.33
C ALA A 78 5.83 13.31 9.86
N GLN A 79 4.92 13.87 9.11
CA GLN A 79 4.18 15.07 9.46
C GLN A 79 2.70 14.73 9.58
N ASP A 80 1.99 15.50 10.41
CA ASP A 80 0.55 15.39 10.54
C ASP A 80 -0.14 15.64 9.18
N PHE A 81 -1.02 14.73 8.82
CA PHE A 81 -1.84 14.84 7.59
C PHE A 81 -3.26 15.29 7.89
N GLY A 82 -3.78 14.95 9.06
CA GLY A 82 -5.16 15.14 9.51
C GLY A 82 -5.71 13.90 10.19
N ASP A 83 -7.04 13.77 10.25
CA ASP A 83 -7.70 12.70 10.99
C ASP A 83 -8.68 11.89 10.14
N LEU A 84 -8.81 10.60 10.44
CA LEU A 84 -9.93 9.76 10.01
C LEU A 84 -11.24 10.28 10.64
N THR A 85 -12.37 10.05 9.99
CA THR A 85 -13.68 10.46 10.54
C THR A 85 -14.07 9.66 11.77
N VAL A 86 -13.47 8.47 11.95
CA VAL A 86 -13.73 7.55 13.08
C VAL A 86 -12.40 7.01 13.60
N ILE A 87 -12.27 6.86 14.93
CA ILE A 87 -11.13 6.18 15.54
C ILE A 87 -11.14 4.69 15.17
N LEU A 88 -10.10 4.17 14.54
CA LEU A 88 -10.05 2.79 14.04
C LEU A 88 -8.66 2.15 14.17
N ARG A 89 -8.64 0.83 14.34
CA ARG A 89 -7.47 -0.04 14.22
C ARG A 89 -7.77 -1.22 13.31
N ASN A 90 -6.76 -1.95 12.86
CA ASN A 90 -6.92 -3.10 11.95
C ASN A 90 -7.70 -2.75 10.66
N ILE A 91 -7.34 -1.65 10.05
CA ILE A 91 -7.98 -1.08 8.86
C ILE A 91 -7.45 -1.79 7.61
N ALA A 92 -8.17 -1.73 6.50
CA ALA A 92 -7.67 -2.05 5.17
C ALA A 92 -7.42 -0.74 4.39
N THR A 93 -6.32 -0.66 3.64
CA THR A 93 -5.98 0.57 2.89
C THR A 93 -5.55 0.27 1.48
N CYS A 94 -6.00 1.09 0.54
CA CYS A 94 -5.53 1.11 -0.84
C CYS A 94 -5.60 2.53 -1.42
N ALA A 95 -5.02 2.73 -2.60
CA ALA A 95 -4.97 4.06 -3.18
C ALA A 95 -5.00 4.04 -4.72
N SER A 96 -5.44 5.14 -5.30
CA SER A 96 -5.07 5.58 -6.65
C SER A 96 -3.95 6.61 -6.56
N SER A 97 -3.50 7.13 -7.69
CA SER A 97 -2.53 8.23 -7.71
C SER A 97 -3.01 9.53 -7.06
N THR A 98 -4.30 9.64 -6.72
CA THR A 98 -4.88 10.87 -6.16
C THR A 98 -5.66 10.66 -4.88
N ARG A 99 -6.24 9.49 -4.67
CA ARG A 99 -7.18 9.21 -3.59
C ARG A 99 -6.71 8.03 -2.74
N GLY A 100 -6.57 8.24 -1.43
CA GLY A 100 -6.32 7.19 -0.44
C GLY A 100 -7.65 6.71 0.16
N ILE A 101 -7.79 5.41 0.34
CA ILE A 101 -8.97 4.74 0.90
C ILE A 101 -8.58 4.06 2.20
N PHE A 102 -9.43 4.22 3.22
CA PHE A 102 -9.38 3.54 4.51
C PHE A 102 -10.72 2.83 4.74
N ALA A 103 -10.70 1.53 4.88
CA ALA A 103 -11.93 0.74 4.97
C ALA A 103 -11.90 -0.22 6.15
N SER A 104 -13.07 -0.53 6.69
CA SER A 104 -13.26 -1.45 7.83
C SER A 104 -12.57 -1.00 9.12
N GLY A 105 -12.34 -1.93 10.03
CA GLY A 105 -11.61 -1.73 11.28
C GLY A 105 -12.45 -1.98 12.51
N GLN A 106 -11.90 -1.63 13.67
CA GLN A 106 -12.53 -1.86 14.97
C GLN A 106 -12.44 -0.65 15.89
N THR A 107 -13.58 -0.28 16.54
CA THR A 107 -13.68 0.72 17.60
C THR A 107 -15.05 0.75 18.30
N PRO A 108 -15.28 0.28 19.47
CA PRO A 108 -14.83 -1.00 20.02
C PRO A 108 -15.34 -2.19 19.20
N SER A 109 -16.41 -1.99 18.41
CA SER A 109 -17.04 -2.99 17.52
C SER A 109 -16.42 -2.95 16.13
N ASN A 110 -16.68 -3.97 15.36
CA ASN A 110 -16.34 -4.00 13.94
C ASN A 110 -17.08 -2.91 13.16
N SER A 111 -16.43 -2.36 12.15
CA SER A 111 -16.94 -1.27 11.32
C SER A 111 -17.06 -1.72 9.85
N ASP A 112 -18.05 -1.18 9.15
CA ASP A 112 -18.21 -1.28 7.70
C ASP A 112 -17.87 0.01 6.95
N VAL A 113 -17.43 1.03 7.68
CA VAL A 113 -17.13 2.34 7.11
C VAL A 113 -16.04 2.25 6.05
N ILE A 114 -16.21 2.99 4.96
CA ILE A 114 -15.16 3.29 3.98
C ILE A 114 -14.97 4.81 3.96
N MET A 115 -13.74 5.26 4.13
CA MET A 115 -13.35 6.66 4.11
C MET A 115 -12.34 6.92 3.01
N PHE A 116 -12.23 8.16 2.55
CA PHE A 116 -11.20 8.56 1.60
C PHE A 116 -10.57 9.89 1.94
N THR A 117 -9.36 10.09 1.46
CA THR A 117 -8.66 11.37 1.49
C THR A 117 -8.03 11.69 0.14
N THR A 118 -7.78 12.97 -0.13
CA THR A 118 -7.01 13.42 -1.30
C THR A 118 -5.55 13.45 -0.94
N ILE A 119 -4.72 12.56 -1.51
CA ILE A 119 -3.32 12.36 -1.08
C ILE A 119 -2.46 13.62 -1.26
N SER A 120 -2.73 14.44 -2.27
CA SER A 120 -1.93 15.62 -2.58
C SER A 120 -2.06 16.80 -1.61
N SER A 121 -3.10 16.80 -0.77
CA SER A 121 -3.39 17.89 0.17
C SER A 121 -3.72 17.36 1.55
N SER A 122 -3.05 17.87 2.60
CA SER A 122 -3.37 17.51 3.98
C SER A 122 -4.78 17.93 4.34
N GLY A 123 -5.43 17.13 5.18
CA GLY A 123 -6.81 17.33 5.64
C GLY A 123 -7.44 16.04 6.13
N GLY A 124 -8.57 16.16 6.82
CA GLY A 124 -9.32 15.01 7.33
C GLY A 124 -9.90 14.13 6.22
N ALA A 125 -10.16 12.88 6.57
CA ALA A 125 -10.85 11.96 5.69
C ALA A 125 -12.33 12.33 5.53
N ASN A 126 -12.94 11.87 4.45
CA ASN A 126 -14.34 12.04 4.11
C ASN A 126 -15.03 10.68 3.98
N ASP A 127 -16.35 10.66 4.13
CA ASP A 127 -17.14 9.46 3.89
C ASP A 127 -17.08 9.04 2.42
N PHE A 128 -16.87 7.73 2.19
CA PHE A 128 -16.88 7.13 0.86
C PHE A 128 -18.11 6.23 0.67
N GLY A 129 -18.53 5.51 1.70
CA GLY A 129 -19.60 4.52 1.68
C GLY A 129 -19.36 3.40 2.69
N SER A 130 -19.94 2.23 2.45
CA SER A 130 -19.86 1.10 3.38
C SER A 130 -19.48 -0.21 2.70
N LEU A 131 -18.82 -1.09 3.46
CA LEU A 131 -18.65 -2.49 3.12
C LEU A 131 -20.00 -3.21 3.22
N ARG A 132 -20.13 -4.33 2.51
CA ARG A 132 -21.34 -5.18 2.59
C ARG A 132 -21.58 -5.75 3.99
N THR A 133 -20.55 -5.86 4.81
CA THR A 133 -20.62 -6.38 6.19
C THR A 133 -19.52 -5.74 7.03
N ALA A 134 -19.86 -5.36 8.26
CA ALA A 134 -18.88 -4.86 9.23
C ALA A 134 -17.86 -5.95 9.57
N MET A 135 -16.59 -5.60 9.57
CA MET A 135 -15.49 -6.53 9.84
C MET A 135 -14.32 -5.86 10.56
N THR A 136 -13.47 -6.68 11.12
CA THR A 136 -12.15 -6.30 11.65
C THR A 136 -11.08 -7.25 11.14
N ASN A 137 -9.83 -7.02 11.55
CA ASN A 137 -8.70 -7.89 11.25
C ASN A 137 -8.39 -7.99 9.74
N SER A 138 -8.62 -6.90 9.01
CA SER A 138 -8.22 -6.83 7.60
C SER A 138 -6.71 -6.65 7.46
N ASN A 139 -6.10 -5.89 8.34
CA ASN A 139 -4.68 -5.57 8.47
C ASN A 139 -3.90 -5.81 7.17
N ASP A 140 -3.63 -4.77 6.41
CA ASP A 140 -2.97 -4.81 5.09
C ASP A 140 -3.68 -5.63 3.99
N GLY A 141 -4.84 -6.22 4.28
CA GLY A 141 -5.60 -7.01 3.31
C GLY A 141 -6.33 -6.18 2.26
N CYS A 142 -5.71 -5.15 1.70
CA CYS A 142 -6.28 -4.35 0.62
C CYS A 142 -5.20 -3.99 -0.40
N LEU A 143 -5.57 -4.08 -1.66
CA LEU A 143 -4.69 -3.72 -2.78
C LEU A 143 -5.49 -3.02 -3.87
N SER A 144 -4.81 -2.34 -4.77
CA SER A 144 -5.49 -1.65 -5.86
C SER A 144 -4.62 -1.49 -7.11
N ASP A 145 -5.29 -1.26 -8.21
CA ASP A 145 -4.75 -0.48 -9.32
C ASP A 145 -5.24 0.98 -9.22
N ASN A 146 -5.09 1.77 -10.29
CA ASN A 146 -5.49 3.17 -10.28
C ASN A 146 -7.02 3.38 -10.25
N THR A 147 -7.82 2.34 -10.47
CA THR A 147 -9.28 2.42 -10.64
C THR A 147 -10.07 1.61 -9.63
N ARG A 148 -9.56 0.43 -9.28
CA ARG A 148 -10.25 -0.54 -8.43
C ARG A 148 -9.44 -0.89 -7.19
N GLY A 149 -10.07 -0.77 -6.02
CA GLY A 149 -9.57 -1.31 -4.76
C GLY A 149 -10.21 -2.66 -4.46
N ILE A 150 -9.41 -3.65 -4.04
CA ILE A 150 -9.88 -4.98 -3.60
C ILE A 150 -9.59 -5.12 -2.12
N ILE A 151 -10.61 -5.45 -1.34
CA ILE A 151 -10.59 -5.48 0.12
C ILE A 151 -10.81 -6.91 0.60
N LEU A 152 -9.87 -7.45 1.35
CA LEU A 152 -9.96 -8.77 1.98
C LEU A 152 -10.77 -8.70 3.27
N TYR A 153 -11.76 -9.57 3.40
CA TYR A 153 -12.51 -9.73 4.63
C TYR A 153 -11.71 -10.51 5.68
N GLY A 154 -11.49 -9.87 6.82
CA GLY A 154 -10.91 -10.47 8.01
C GLY A 154 -11.94 -11.27 8.82
N SER A 155 -12.36 -10.76 9.99
CA SER A 155 -13.33 -11.42 10.88
C SER A 155 -14.63 -10.63 10.96
N PRO A 156 -15.74 -11.08 10.34
CA PRO A 156 -17.03 -10.42 10.45
C PRO A 156 -17.70 -10.69 11.81
N THR A 157 -18.54 -9.73 12.27
CA THR A 157 -19.26 -9.85 13.56
C THR A 157 -20.53 -10.69 13.52
N SER A 158 -21.15 -10.80 12.37
CA SER A 158 -22.57 -11.19 12.26
C SER A 158 -22.83 -12.59 11.72
N LEU A 159 -21.80 -13.38 11.48
CA LEU A 159 -21.93 -14.74 10.93
C LEU A 159 -21.24 -15.76 11.84
N PRO A 160 -21.61 -17.05 11.74
CA PRO A 160 -20.88 -18.10 12.45
C PRO A 160 -19.40 -17.89 12.19
N THR A 161 -18.62 -17.91 13.25
CA THR A 161 -17.19 -17.63 13.27
C THR A 161 -16.50 -18.12 12.00
N ASN A 162 -15.85 -17.19 11.28
CA ASN A 162 -15.00 -17.43 10.11
C ASN A 162 -15.69 -17.69 8.75
N ALA A 163 -17.02 -17.58 8.62
CA ALA A 163 -17.73 -17.91 7.37
C ALA A 163 -17.31 -17.02 6.17
N ASN A 164 -16.95 -15.76 6.40
CA ASN A 164 -16.54 -14.82 5.34
C ASN A 164 -15.04 -14.54 5.28
N GLN A 165 -14.24 -15.19 6.11
CA GLN A 165 -12.80 -15.06 6.07
C GLN A 165 -12.26 -15.49 4.70
N GLY A 166 -11.46 -14.63 4.07
CA GLY A 166 -10.96 -14.86 2.71
C GLY A 166 -11.89 -14.37 1.60
N THR A 167 -13.07 -13.83 1.91
CA THR A 167 -13.93 -13.14 0.93
C THR A 167 -13.24 -11.84 0.48
N LEU A 168 -13.38 -11.52 -0.80
CA LEU A 168 -12.89 -10.30 -1.41
C LEU A 168 -14.06 -9.43 -1.88
N ASP A 169 -14.03 -8.17 -1.52
CA ASP A 169 -14.89 -7.13 -2.08
C ASP A 169 -14.08 -6.18 -2.94
N PHE A 170 -14.77 -5.38 -3.76
CA PHE A 170 -14.14 -4.31 -4.53
C PHE A 170 -14.93 -3.01 -4.46
N ILE A 171 -14.22 -1.92 -4.71
CA ILE A 171 -14.74 -0.57 -4.89
C ILE A 171 -14.15 0.06 -6.15
N THR A 172 -14.83 1.04 -6.71
CA THR A 172 -14.28 1.94 -7.74
C THR A 172 -13.76 3.19 -7.05
N ILE A 173 -12.42 3.37 -7.00
CA ILE A 173 -11.79 4.39 -6.14
C ILE A 173 -12.23 5.82 -6.49
N ALA A 174 -12.46 6.11 -7.76
CA ALA A 174 -12.83 7.46 -8.22
C ALA A 174 -14.24 7.88 -7.82
N THR A 175 -15.14 6.93 -7.53
CA THR A 175 -16.56 7.19 -7.28
C THR A 175 -16.97 6.67 -5.91
N THR A 176 -17.50 7.53 -5.05
CA THR A 176 -18.03 7.13 -3.75
C THR A 176 -19.20 6.15 -3.90
N GLY A 177 -19.31 5.23 -2.96
CA GLY A 177 -20.35 4.20 -2.97
C GLY A 177 -19.94 2.96 -2.16
N ASN A 178 -20.86 2.01 -2.04
CA ASN A 178 -20.65 0.81 -1.27
C ASN A 178 -19.82 -0.23 -2.04
N SER A 179 -19.17 -1.13 -1.28
CA SER A 179 -18.43 -2.24 -1.89
C SER A 179 -19.34 -3.28 -2.54
N ASN A 180 -18.79 -3.99 -3.50
CA ASN A 180 -19.42 -5.12 -4.16
C ASN A 180 -18.55 -6.38 -4.03
N ARG A 181 -19.16 -7.57 -4.09
CA ARG A 181 -18.41 -8.81 -4.03
C ARG A 181 -17.48 -8.94 -5.24
N PHE A 182 -16.22 -9.29 -4.97
CA PHE A 182 -15.21 -9.60 -5.99
C PHE A 182 -15.04 -11.11 -6.18
N GLY A 183 -14.76 -11.85 -5.11
CA GLY A 183 -14.47 -13.28 -5.13
C GLY A 183 -14.01 -13.79 -3.77
N GLU A 184 -13.12 -14.79 -3.78
CA GLU A 184 -12.57 -15.41 -2.57
C GLU A 184 -11.09 -15.74 -2.79
N LEU A 185 -10.31 -15.81 -1.70
CA LEU A 185 -8.96 -16.41 -1.71
C LEU A 185 -9.06 -17.94 -1.88
N SER A 186 -7.97 -18.56 -2.35
CA SER A 186 -7.90 -20.02 -2.48
C SER A 186 -8.01 -20.73 -1.13
N VAL A 187 -7.47 -20.12 -0.08
CA VAL A 187 -7.55 -20.58 1.31
C VAL A 187 -8.03 -19.46 2.20
N ARG A 188 -9.02 -19.71 3.03
CA ARG A 188 -9.58 -18.74 3.99
C ARG A 188 -8.52 -18.28 4.96
N ARG A 189 -8.36 -16.96 5.11
CA ARG A 189 -7.41 -16.34 6.03
C ARG A 189 -7.71 -14.86 6.26
N ARG A 190 -7.18 -14.35 7.35
CA ARG A 190 -7.14 -12.93 7.70
C ARG A 190 -5.71 -12.45 7.82
N HIS A 191 -5.49 -11.14 7.96
CA HIS A 191 -4.20 -10.50 8.15
C HIS A 191 -3.15 -10.92 7.10
N ALA A 192 -3.57 -10.99 5.84
CA ALA A 192 -2.68 -11.27 4.73
C ALA A 192 -1.97 -9.99 4.31
N ALA A 193 -0.66 -10.07 4.06
CA ALA A 193 0.08 -9.03 3.37
C ALA A 193 -0.44 -8.87 1.95
N SER A 194 -0.52 -7.63 1.44
CA SER A 194 -1.05 -7.38 0.11
C SER A 194 -0.17 -6.43 -0.71
N MET A 195 -0.07 -6.70 -2.00
CA MET A 195 0.70 -5.91 -2.95
C MET A 195 0.12 -6.05 -4.36
N ALA A 196 0.45 -5.13 -5.24
CA ALA A 196 -0.11 -5.16 -6.59
C ALA A 196 0.89 -4.72 -7.67
N SER A 197 0.71 -5.26 -8.87
CA SER A 197 1.08 -4.65 -10.13
C SER A 197 -0.15 -4.02 -10.80
N PRO A 198 -0.04 -3.30 -11.92
CA PRO A 198 -1.22 -2.71 -12.57
C PRO A 198 -2.31 -3.71 -12.99
N THR A 199 -1.99 -5.00 -13.05
CA THR A 199 -2.92 -6.05 -13.49
C THR A 199 -3.20 -7.12 -12.43
N ARG A 200 -2.22 -7.42 -11.58
CA ARG A 200 -2.29 -8.49 -10.57
C ARG A 200 -2.31 -7.91 -9.16
N GLY A 201 -3.25 -8.38 -8.36
CA GLY A 201 -3.23 -8.22 -6.92
C GLY A 201 -2.79 -9.51 -6.24
N VAL A 202 -1.86 -9.43 -5.31
CA VAL A 202 -1.28 -10.57 -4.60
C VAL A 202 -1.55 -10.47 -3.11
N PHE A 203 -2.01 -11.57 -2.51
CA PHE A 203 -2.21 -11.74 -1.08
C PHE A 203 -1.30 -12.85 -0.58
N ALA A 204 -0.48 -12.56 0.42
CA ALA A 204 0.50 -13.50 0.97
C ALA A 204 0.31 -13.71 2.46
N THR A 205 0.63 -14.93 2.94
CA THR A 205 0.59 -15.27 4.37
C THR A 205 -0.81 -15.15 4.98
N GLY A 206 -0.90 -14.94 6.30
CA GLY A 206 -2.15 -14.80 7.02
C GLY A 206 -2.45 -15.99 7.94
N LYS A 207 -3.57 -15.91 8.66
CA LYS A 207 -4.01 -16.96 9.59
C LYS A 207 -5.41 -17.46 9.22
N ASN A 208 -5.56 -18.77 9.16
CA ASN A 208 -6.84 -19.44 9.09
C ASN A 208 -7.33 -19.71 10.50
N ASP A 209 -8.38 -19.03 10.95
CA ASP A 209 -8.91 -19.20 12.30
C ASP A 209 -9.68 -20.51 12.48
N THR A 210 -10.20 -21.12 11.42
CA THR A 210 -10.89 -22.41 11.51
C THR A 210 -9.94 -23.54 11.87
N THR A 211 -8.73 -23.53 11.28
CA THR A 211 -7.70 -24.54 11.54
C THR A 211 -6.63 -24.05 12.52
N SER A 212 -6.70 -22.78 12.95
CA SER A 212 -5.68 -22.11 13.78
C SER A 212 -4.28 -22.15 13.16
N THR A 213 -4.19 -22.20 11.81
CA THR A 213 -2.93 -22.37 11.08
C THR A 213 -2.42 -21.03 10.53
N TYR A 214 -1.15 -20.75 10.73
CA TYR A 214 -0.43 -19.67 10.06
C TYR A 214 0.03 -20.15 8.69
N LEU A 215 -0.34 -19.41 7.66
CA LEU A 215 -0.19 -19.84 6.27
C LEU A 215 1.04 -19.23 5.60
N LYS A 216 1.66 -20.04 4.72
CA LYS A 216 2.72 -19.61 3.81
C LYS A 216 2.21 -19.23 2.43
N VAL A 217 0.98 -19.62 2.10
CA VAL A 217 0.41 -19.52 0.76
C VAL A 217 0.38 -18.08 0.27
N ILE A 218 0.71 -17.92 -0.99
CA ILE A 218 0.58 -16.70 -1.77
C ILE A 218 -0.49 -16.96 -2.84
N ASP A 219 -1.49 -16.09 -2.93
CA ASP A 219 -2.54 -16.11 -3.93
C ASP A 219 -2.49 -14.84 -4.76
N PHE A 220 -3.00 -14.91 -6.00
CA PHE A 220 -3.20 -13.74 -6.83
C PHE A 220 -4.58 -13.69 -7.46
N VAL A 221 -4.99 -12.48 -7.80
CA VAL A 221 -6.19 -12.17 -8.58
C VAL A 221 -5.81 -11.25 -9.74
N ILE A 222 -6.60 -11.27 -10.80
CA ILE A 222 -6.55 -10.24 -11.85
C ILE A 222 -7.48 -9.11 -11.41
N ILE A 223 -6.94 -7.93 -11.13
CA ILE A 223 -7.68 -6.83 -10.45
C ILE A 223 -8.96 -6.44 -11.22
N GLN A 224 -8.92 -6.43 -12.54
CA GLN A 224 -10.06 -6.02 -13.36
C GLN A 224 -11.07 -7.15 -13.64
N THR A 225 -10.78 -8.39 -13.24
CA THR A 225 -11.66 -9.55 -13.48
C THR A 225 -12.09 -10.17 -12.17
N GLN A 226 -13.38 -10.12 -11.86
CA GLN A 226 -13.93 -10.78 -10.67
C GLN A 226 -13.72 -12.30 -10.73
N GLY A 227 -13.44 -12.90 -9.58
CA GLY A 227 -13.29 -14.35 -9.48
C GLY A 227 -12.51 -14.76 -8.23
N THR A 228 -12.34 -16.07 -8.09
CA THR A 228 -11.55 -16.68 -7.02
C THR A 228 -10.06 -16.54 -7.32
N ALA A 229 -9.28 -16.25 -6.29
CA ALA A 229 -7.83 -16.18 -6.40
C ALA A 229 -7.22 -17.53 -6.77
N VAL A 230 -6.11 -17.48 -7.46
CA VAL A 230 -5.31 -18.64 -7.86
C VAL A 230 -4.05 -18.67 -7.03
N THR A 231 -3.58 -19.86 -6.65
CA THR A 231 -2.33 -20.03 -5.91
C THR A 231 -1.16 -19.55 -6.76
N PHE A 232 -0.35 -18.68 -6.18
CA PHE A 232 0.86 -18.12 -6.78
C PHE A 232 2.11 -18.92 -6.38
N GLY A 233 2.21 -19.29 -5.10
CA GLY A 233 3.34 -19.99 -4.48
C GLY A 233 3.30 -19.89 -2.97
N GLU A 234 4.46 -19.98 -2.33
CA GLU A 234 4.62 -19.84 -0.87
C GLU A 234 5.76 -18.90 -0.50
N VAL A 235 5.68 -18.22 0.66
CA VAL A 235 6.81 -17.46 1.21
C VAL A 235 7.95 -18.40 1.59
N SER A 236 9.20 -17.91 1.55
CA SER A 236 10.39 -18.73 1.89
C SER A 236 10.46 -19.04 3.39
N THR A 237 10.00 -18.11 4.20
CA THR A 237 10.02 -18.18 5.66
C THR A 237 8.80 -18.93 6.22
N ASN A 238 8.59 -18.89 7.53
CA ASN A 238 7.45 -19.53 8.18
C ASN A 238 6.12 -18.82 7.90
N GLY A 239 5.02 -19.59 7.96
CA GLY A 239 3.66 -19.03 7.93
C GLY A 239 3.48 -18.03 9.09
N ARG A 240 2.81 -16.91 8.79
CA ARG A 240 2.65 -15.79 9.73
C ARG A 240 1.41 -14.95 9.40
N GLU A 241 0.89 -14.22 10.37
CA GLU A 241 -0.14 -13.22 10.21
C GLU A 241 0.42 -11.82 10.50
N GLN A 242 -0.30 -10.76 10.18
CA GLN A 242 0.11 -9.37 10.42
C GLN A 242 1.47 -9.00 9.80
N ALA A 243 1.85 -9.72 8.77
CA ALA A 243 2.87 -9.27 7.84
C ALA A 243 2.29 -8.17 6.94
N VAL A 244 3.15 -7.31 6.43
CA VAL A 244 2.75 -6.22 5.52
C VAL A 244 3.35 -6.40 4.14
N GLY A 245 2.62 -5.94 3.13
CA GLY A 245 3.03 -6.00 1.74
C GLY A 245 3.39 -4.61 1.19
N ALA A 246 4.47 -4.53 0.44
CA ALA A 246 4.89 -3.34 -0.28
C ALA A 246 5.48 -3.75 -1.63
N GLY A 247 5.65 -2.83 -2.55
CA GLY A 247 6.30 -3.19 -3.80
C GLY A 247 6.18 -2.14 -4.89
N ASN A 248 6.86 -2.44 -5.98
CA ASN A 248 6.71 -1.73 -7.25
C ASN A 248 5.98 -2.63 -8.27
N GLN A 249 5.89 -2.20 -9.52
CA GLN A 249 5.15 -2.95 -10.56
C GLN A 249 5.68 -4.36 -10.83
N THR A 250 6.95 -4.65 -10.51
CA THR A 250 7.61 -5.91 -10.84
C THR A 250 7.91 -6.78 -9.63
N ARG A 251 8.21 -6.19 -8.48
CA ARG A 251 8.63 -6.89 -7.26
C ARG A 251 7.69 -6.56 -6.11
N GLY A 252 7.17 -7.59 -5.45
CA GLY A 252 6.45 -7.50 -4.20
C GLY A 252 7.33 -7.92 -3.03
N LEU A 253 7.21 -7.23 -1.90
CA LEU A 253 7.90 -7.52 -0.64
C LEU A 253 6.87 -7.91 0.41
N ILE A 254 7.20 -8.90 1.24
CA ILE A 254 6.38 -9.38 2.36
C ILE A 254 7.25 -9.28 3.62
N ALA A 255 6.95 -8.32 4.50
CA ALA A 255 7.81 -8.00 5.63
C ALA A 255 7.17 -8.28 6.97
N ALA A 256 7.99 -8.62 7.97
CA ALA A 256 7.61 -8.76 9.38
C ALA A 256 6.52 -9.82 9.61
N GLY A 257 5.73 -9.65 10.68
CA GLY A 257 4.60 -10.51 11.01
C GLY A 257 4.80 -11.32 12.28
N PHE A 258 3.83 -12.21 12.56
CA PHE A 258 3.76 -12.93 13.82
C PHE A 258 3.26 -14.36 13.63
N ASN A 259 3.93 -15.29 14.29
CA ASN A 259 3.47 -16.65 14.48
C ASN A 259 3.69 -17.00 15.96
N SER A 260 2.60 -16.98 16.72
CA SER A 260 2.63 -17.01 18.20
C SER A 260 3.54 -18.12 18.76
N PRO A 261 4.46 -17.78 19.66
CA PRO A 261 4.70 -16.47 20.27
C PRO A 261 5.76 -15.59 19.57
N THR A 262 6.18 -15.94 18.35
CA THR A 262 7.37 -15.39 17.69
C THR A 262 7.02 -14.30 16.67
N PRO A 263 7.47 -13.05 16.86
CA PRO A 263 7.47 -12.04 15.82
C PRO A 263 8.65 -12.22 14.86
N PHE A 264 8.55 -11.69 13.65
CA PHE A 264 9.55 -11.79 12.58
C PHE A 264 10.10 -10.42 12.18
N GLN A 265 11.35 -10.40 11.72
CA GLN A 265 11.98 -9.27 11.06
C GLN A 265 12.17 -9.50 9.56
N SER A 266 12.07 -10.75 9.11
CA SER A 266 12.39 -11.14 7.73
C SER A 266 11.52 -10.46 6.70
N ILE A 267 12.14 -10.13 5.57
CA ILE A 267 11.52 -9.62 4.36
C ILE A 267 11.71 -10.68 3.27
N ASP A 268 10.61 -11.18 2.73
CA ASP A 268 10.61 -12.02 1.52
C ASP A 268 10.30 -11.16 0.30
N PHE A 269 10.72 -11.57 -0.90
CA PHE A 269 10.30 -10.96 -2.15
C PHE A 269 9.79 -11.96 -3.16
N ILE A 270 8.92 -11.49 -4.05
CA ILE A 270 8.38 -12.21 -5.20
C ILE A 270 8.48 -11.35 -6.46
N THR A 271 8.52 -12.00 -7.63
CA THR A 271 8.35 -11.34 -8.93
C THR A 271 6.87 -11.40 -9.33
N LEU A 272 6.17 -10.25 -9.34
CA LEU A 272 4.70 -10.20 -9.51
C LEU A 272 4.18 -10.78 -10.84
N ALA A 273 5.00 -10.74 -11.89
CA ALA A 273 4.60 -11.21 -13.22
C ALA A 273 4.64 -12.73 -13.37
N THR A 274 5.48 -13.43 -12.60
CA THR A 274 5.72 -14.88 -12.71
C THR A 274 5.39 -15.56 -11.38
N GLU A 275 4.57 -16.60 -11.44
CA GLU A 275 4.28 -17.43 -10.28
C GLU A 275 5.54 -18.14 -9.77
N GLY A 276 5.58 -18.37 -8.47
CA GLY A 276 6.70 -19.04 -7.80
C GLY A 276 6.80 -18.68 -6.33
N ASN A 277 7.74 -19.30 -5.66
CA ASN A 277 7.94 -19.07 -4.23
C ASN A 277 8.70 -17.77 -3.96
N GLY A 278 8.42 -17.19 -2.80
CA GLY A 278 9.17 -16.08 -2.26
C GLY A 278 10.63 -16.47 -2.02
N GLN A 279 11.49 -15.47 -2.07
CA GLN A 279 12.91 -15.59 -1.79
C GLN A 279 13.26 -14.59 -0.68
N ASP A 280 14.32 -14.88 0.05
CA ASP A 280 14.86 -13.99 1.06
C ASP A 280 15.32 -12.68 0.43
N PHE A 281 14.94 -11.56 1.05
CA PHE A 281 15.32 -10.22 0.62
C PHE A 281 16.30 -9.57 1.60
N GLY A 282 16.11 -9.79 2.91
CA GLY A 282 16.84 -9.18 4.02
C GLY A 282 15.93 -9.03 5.24
N ASP A 283 16.33 -8.20 6.18
CA ASP A 283 15.66 -8.05 7.47
C ASP A 283 15.30 -6.59 7.81
N LEU A 284 14.26 -6.40 8.62
CA LEU A 284 14.07 -5.18 9.42
C LEU A 284 15.10 -5.14 10.56
N SER A 285 15.31 -3.98 11.16
CA SER A 285 16.24 -3.84 12.32
C SER A 285 15.80 -4.62 13.54
N ALA A 286 14.51 -4.96 13.66
CA ALA A 286 13.96 -5.71 14.79
C ALA A 286 12.75 -6.55 14.40
N ASN A 287 12.51 -7.64 15.15
CA ASN A 287 11.30 -8.43 15.03
C ASN A 287 10.07 -7.60 15.37
N ARG A 288 9.12 -7.45 14.43
CA ARG A 288 7.90 -6.64 14.59
C ARG A 288 6.69 -7.24 13.88
N TYR A 289 5.49 -6.84 14.30
CA TYR A 289 4.23 -7.16 13.67
C TYR A 289 3.25 -5.99 13.78
N GLY A 290 2.21 -5.99 12.97
CA GLY A 290 1.21 -4.93 12.97
C GLY A 290 1.78 -3.58 12.52
N LEU A 291 2.58 -3.59 11.46
CA LEU A 291 3.17 -2.42 10.83
C LEU A 291 2.20 -1.79 9.82
N ALA A 292 2.55 -0.60 9.36
CA ALA A 292 2.06 0.00 8.13
C ALA A 292 3.14 -0.11 7.05
N SER A 293 2.74 -0.23 5.80
CA SER A 293 3.65 -0.19 4.66
C SER A 293 3.24 0.83 3.62
N MET A 294 4.22 1.46 2.99
CA MET A 294 4.02 2.40 1.88
C MET A 294 5.13 2.18 0.86
N SER A 295 4.87 2.41 -0.40
CA SER A 295 5.88 2.18 -1.42
C SER A 295 5.83 3.19 -2.57
N SER A 296 6.96 3.32 -3.25
CA SER A 296 7.11 3.99 -4.52
C SER A 296 7.71 3.00 -5.54
N SER A 297 8.01 3.47 -6.74
CA SER A 297 8.71 2.64 -7.74
C SER A 297 10.08 2.13 -7.28
N THR A 298 10.72 2.81 -6.31
CA THR A 298 12.09 2.52 -5.88
C THR A 298 12.22 2.09 -4.43
N ARG A 299 11.39 2.58 -3.52
CA ARG A 299 11.48 2.35 -2.07
C ARG A 299 10.21 1.74 -1.51
N ALA A 300 10.38 0.82 -0.56
CA ALA A 300 9.34 0.36 0.35
C ALA A 300 9.68 0.85 1.75
N THR A 301 8.70 1.40 2.48
CA THR A 301 8.83 1.85 3.86
C THR A 301 7.94 1.01 4.77
N PHE A 302 8.41 0.75 5.98
CA PHE A 302 7.75 -0.04 7.00
C PHE A 302 7.72 0.77 8.30
N ALA A 303 6.54 1.08 8.80
CA ALA A 303 6.37 2.04 9.89
C ALA A 303 5.61 1.46 11.07
N ALA A 304 5.93 1.89 12.28
CA ALA A 304 5.24 1.52 13.51
C ALA A 304 5.36 0.01 13.87
N GLY A 305 4.34 -0.54 14.52
CA GLY A 305 4.28 -1.93 14.95
C GLY A 305 4.64 -2.14 16.40
N THR A 306 4.74 -3.44 16.81
CA THR A 306 5.00 -3.84 18.19
C THR A 306 6.23 -4.73 18.28
N THR A 307 7.16 -4.43 19.24
CA THR A 307 8.36 -5.21 19.54
C THR A 307 9.11 -4.75 20.82
N PRO A 308 8.96 -5.23 21.97
CA PRO A 308 7.78 -5.75 22.64
C PRO A 308 6.73 -4.67 22.94
N SER A 309 7.09 -3.37 22.78
CA SER A 309 6.22 -2.21 22.91
C SER A 309 5.98 -1.57 21.55
N ASN A 310 4.96 -0.71 21.46
CA ASN A 310 4.70 0.07 20.25
C ASN A 310 5.90 0.96 19.92
N THR A 311 6.22 1.06 18.64
CA THR A 311 7.26 1.95 18.12
C THR A 311 6.68 2.96 17.12
N ASN A 312 7.36 4.10 16.94
CA ASN A 312 7.09 5.07 15.89
C ASN A 312 8.10 5.00 14.73
N ALA A 313 9.12 4.14 14.84
CA ALA A 313 10.18 4.02 13.84
C ALA A 313 9.64 3.70 12.44
N ILE A 314 10.19 4.37 11.45
CA ILE A 314 10.00 4.09 10.02
C ILE A 314 11.33 3.60 9.46
N GLU A 315 11.31 2.48 8.75
CA GLU A 315 12.46 1.93 8.05
C GLU A 315 12.14 1.78 6.57
N PHE A 316 13.17 1.73 5.74
CA PHE A 316 12.98 1.53 4.29
C PHE A 316 14.00 0.59 3.68
N VAL A 317 13.62 0.02 2.55
CA VAL A 317 14.51 -0.74 1.65
C VAL A 317 14.42 -0.19 0.23
N THR A 318 15.49 -0.39 -0.55
CA THR A 318 15.47 -0.17 -2.01
C THR A 318 14.93 -1.43 -2.68
N ILE A 319 13.74 -1.38 -3.30
CA ILE A 319 13.02 -2.56 -3.80
C ILE A 319 13.82 -3.38 -4.81
N SER A 320 14.65 -2.75 -5.64
CA SER A 320 15.43 -3.43 -6.69
C SER A 320 16.62 -4.24 -6.18
N THR A 321 17.11 -3.97 -4.97
CA THR A 321 18.34 -4.56 -4.43
C THR A 321 18.04 -5.20 -3.08
N ALA A 322 18.26 -6.51 -2.95
CA ALA A 322 18.12 -7.22 -1.68
C ALA A 322 19.11 -6.69 -0.63
N GLY A 323 18.67 -6.62 0.60
CA GLY A 323 19.44 -6.13 1.75
C GLY A 323 18.53 -5.67 2.88
N ASP A 324 19.14 -5.40 4.01
CA ASP A 324 18.44 -5.03 5.23
C ASP A 324 17.88 -3.61 5.17
N ALA A 325 16.83 -3.39 5.95
CA ALA A 325 16.20 -2.09 6.07
C ALA A 325 17.12 -1.10 6.80
N THR A 326 17.00 0.15 6.41
CA THR A 326 17.71 1.28 7.04
C THR A 326 16.70 2.27 7.62
N ASP A 327 17.15 3.05 8.60
CA ASP A 327 16.34 4.06 9.25
C ASP A 327 15.86 5.11 8.23
N PHE A 328 14.58 5.46 8.32
CA PHE A 328 13.96 6.51 7.52
C PHE A 328 13.62 7.73 8.37
N GLY A 329 13.17 7.55 9.61
CA GLY A 329 12.66 8.54 10.54
C GLY A 329 11.54 7.99 11.41
N ASP A 330 10.70 8.85 11.95
CA ASP A 330 9.66 8.49 12.92
C ASP A 330 8.27 8.98 12.54
N LEU A 331 7.23 8.22 12.89
CA LEU A 331 5.83 8.70 12.94
C LEU A 331 5.65 9.69 14.08
N THR A 332 4.58 10.50 14.02
CA THR A 332 4.24 11.44 15.10
C THR A 332 3.85 10.73 16.40
N VAL A 333 3.32 9.49 16.32
CA VAL A 333 2.87 8.71 17.49
C VAL A 333 3.29 7.25 17.35
N ALA A 334 3.91 6.69 18.41
CA ALA A 334 4.19 5.25 18.51
C ALA A 334 2.89 4.45 18.66
N ARG A 335 2.62 3.54 17.71
CA ARG A 335 1.35 2.78 17.65
C ARG A 335 1.51 1.44 16.96
N THR A 336 0.62 0.51 17.25
CA THR A 336 0.52 -0.76 16.52
C THR A 336 -0.68 -0.77 15.60
N VAL A 337 -0.64 -1.63 14.60
CA VAL A 337 -1.69 -1.86 13.59
C VAL A 337 -2.26 -0.59 12.92
N PRO A 338 -1.44 0.48 12.70
CA PRO A 338 -1.82 1.47 11.70
C PRO A 338 -1.78 0.82 10.32
N GLN A 339 -2.34 1.48 9.33
CA GLN A 339 -2.23 1.01 7.95
C GLN A 339 -1.71 2.10 7.03
N GLY A 340 -0.98 1.68 5.99
CA GLY A 340 -0.32 2.58 5.06
C GLY A 340 -0.87 2.48 3.65
N LEU A 341 -0.80 3.57 2.92
CA LEU A 341 -1.10 3.67 1.49
C LEU A 341 -0.17 4.68 0.83
N SER A 342 -0.04 4.64 -0.48
CA SER A 342 0.75 5.65 -1.21
C SER A 342 0.20 5.90 -2.60
N ASP A 343 0.48 7.09 -3.13
CA ASP A 343 0.12 7.51 -4.49
C ASP A 343 1.09 7.01 -5.57
N ALA A 344 2.03 6.12 -5.21
CA ALA A 344 3.10 5.64 -6.09
C ALA A 344 3.39 4.13 -5.91
N HIS A 345 2.45 3.36 -5.33
CA HIS A 345 2.62 1.92 -5.13
C HIS A 345 2.58 1.12 -6.45
N GLY A 346 3.01 -0.15 -6.39
CA GLY A 346 3.19 -0.99 -7.58
C GLY A 346 1.95 -1.24 -8.44
N GLY A 347 0.75 -1.10 -7.89
CA GLY A 347 -0.52 -1.24 -8.62
C GLY A 347 -0.84 -0.09 -9.57
N LEU A 348 -0.15 1.04 -9.44
CA LEU A 348 -0.35 2.20 -10.29
C LEU A 348 0.51 2.08 -11.56
N ALA A 349 -0.10 2.33 -12.71
CA ALA A 349 0.64 2.49 -13.96
C ALA A 349 1.49 3.76 -13.87
N GLN A 350 2.80 3.62 -14.00
CA GLN A 350 3.77 4.70 -14.02
C GLN A 350 4.28 4.94 -15.43
#